data_8cc585119283cba94226e5327f91fccb
#
_entry.id   8cc585119283cba94226e5327f91fccb
#
_cell.length_a   1.000
_cell.length_b   1.000
_cell.length_c   1.000
_cell.angle_alpha   90.00
_cell.angle_beta   90.00
_cell.angle_gamma   90.00
#
_symmetry.space_group_name_H-M   'P 1'
#
loop_
_entity.id
_entity.type
_entity.pdbx_description
1 polymer ?
#
loop_
_entity_poly.entity_id
_entity_poly.type
_entity_poly.pdbx_seq_one_letter_code
_entity_poly.pdbx_strand_id
1 'polypeptide(L)'
;AEVVVLGLGGTSCGSWGAGRWGKRDNAPRHLHCRPANGTNGMQWAEGEAHDRTSIDLPGEQHALAAAVLALNKPTVLFLLNGGMVSVAEELRHAINPPAVVEAFYPGAEGGEALADALFGRTNRWGKMPYSVYTADWAKTNSMLDHDVQHGLGRTYRYYRGSVPLLTPFGHGLS
;
A
#
# COMPACT_ATOMS: atom_id res chain seq x y z
N ALA A 1 -15.91 -22.66 -2.99
CA ALA A 1 -15.31 -21.96 -1.87
C ALA A 1 -15.48 -20.45 -2.10
N GLU A 2 -15.96 -19.74 -1.10
CA GLU A 2 -16.03 -18.28 -1.17
C GLU A 2 -14.62 -17.72 -1.00
N VAL A 3 -14.24 -16.82 -1.89
CA VAL A 3 -12.98 -16.06 -1.81
C VAL A 3 -13.31 -14.65 -1.33
N VAL A 4 -12.52 -14.16 -0.38
CA VAL A 4 -12.64 -12.77 0.09
C VAL A 4 -11.65 -11.92 -0.69
N VAL A 5 -12.12 -10.79 -1.20
CA VAL A 5 -11.29 -9.77 -1.85
C VAL A 5 -11.32 -8.52 -0.97
N LEU A 6 -10.17 -8.11 -0.46
CA LEU A 6 -10.06 -6.97 0.44
C LEU A 6 -9.15 -5.91 -0.18
N GLY A 7 -9.71 -4.75 -0.48
CA GLY A 7 -8.96 -3.58 -0.93
C GLY A 7 -8.43 -2.77 0.25
N LEU A 8 -7.13 -2.54 0.29
CA LEU A 8 -6.42 -1.77 1.30
C LEU A 8 -5.50 -0.76 0.60
N GLY A 9 -4.98 0.21 1.32
CA GLY A 9 -3.94 1.06 0.77
C GLY A 9 -3.94 2.48 1.31
N GLY A 10 -2.99 3.24 0.81
CA GLY A 10 -2.88 4.66 1.04
C GLY A 10 -3.73 5.41 0.03
N THR A 11 -4.64 6.25 0.51
CA THR A 11 -5.25 7.25 -0.37
C THR A 11 -4.33 8.46 -0.43
N SER A 12 -3.85 8.82 -1.63
CA SER A 12 -3.27 10.13 -1.80
C SER A 12 -4.40 11.14 -1.91
N CYS A 13 -4.53 11.95 -0.90
CA CYS A 13 -5.28 13.19 -1.03
C CYS A 13 -4.31 14.23 -1.57
N GLY A 14 -4.25 14.35 -2.88
CA GLY A 14 -3.47 15.40 -3.49
C GLY A 14 -3.95 16.77 -3.00
N SER A 15 -3.02 17.67 -2.76
CA SER A 15 -3.25 19.08 -2.37
C SER A 15 -4.04 19.89 -3.42
N TRP A 16 -4.55 19.24 -4.42
CA TRP A 16 -5.37 19.84 -5.49
C TRP A 16 -6.65 20.53 -4.97
N GLY A 17 -6.99 20.32 -3.70
CA GLY A 17 -8.12 20.96 -3.03
C GLY A 17 -7.78 22.09 -2.06
N ALA A 18 -6.54 22.30 -1.71
CA ALA A 18 -6.13 23.27 -0.71
C ALA A 18 -5.40 24.48 -1.32
N GLY A 19 -6.05 25.22 -2.19
CA GLY A 19 -5.80 26.65 -2.12
C GLY A 19 -4.93 27.32 -3.17
N ARG A 20 -4.55 26.73 -4.30
CA ARG A 20 -3.91 27.52 -5.38
C ARG A 20 -4.69 27.67 -6.68
N TRP A 21 -5.71 26.89 -6.86
CA TRP A 21 -6.62 27.00 -7.99
C TRP A 21 -8.03 27.25 -7.50
N GLY A 22 -8.33 28.52 -7.22
CA GLY A 22 -9.64 29.10 -7.01
C GLY A 22 -10.67 28.22 -6.30
N LYS A 23 -11.23 28.74 -5.23
CA LYS A 23 -12.41 28.21 -4.52
C LYS A 23 -13.43 27.68 -5.53
N ARG A 24 -13.46 26.36 -5.74
CA ARG A 24 -14.66 25.73 -6.24
C ARG A 24 -15.49 25.32 -5.03
N ASP A 25 -16.27 26.28 -4.56
CA ASP A 25 -17.11 26.17 -3.38
C ASP A 25 -18.23 25.11 -3.51
N ASN A 26 -18.29 24.39 -4.62
CA ASN A 26 -19.34 23.43 -4.94
C ASN A 26 -18.90 21.97 -5.02
N ALA A 27 -17.68 21.63 -4.61
CA ALA A 27 -17.32 20.23 -4.49
C ALA A 27 -18.07 19.59 -3.32
N PRO A 28 -18.69 18.41 -3.51
CA PRO A 28 -19.38 17.74 -2.41
C PRO A 28 -18.44 17.54 -1.21
N ARG A 29 -18.89 17.91 -0.02
CA ARG A 29 -18.07 17.88 1.20
C ARG A 29 -17.46 16.51 1.55
N HIS A 30 -17.97 15.45 0.99
CA HIS A 30 -17.47 14.08 1.16
C HIS A 30 -16.21 13.78 0.33
N LEU A 31 -15.85 14.66 -0.63
CA LEU A 31 -14.59 14.56 -1.40
C LEU A 31 -13.44 15.37 -0.77
N HIS A 32 -13.69 16.05 0.34
CA HIS A 32 -12.64 16.75 1.05
C HIS A 32 -11.90 15.75 1.94
N CYS A 33 -10.67 15.48 1.62
CA CYS A 33 -9.75 14.85 2.55
C CYS A 33 -9.59 15.76 3.77
N ARG A 34 -10.11 15.36 4.90
CA ARG A 34 -9.93 16.08 6.16
C ARG A 34 -8.67 15.59 6.84
N PRO A 35 -7.80 16.49 7.32
CA PRO A 35 -6.71 16.07 8.19
C PRO A 35 -7.29 15.42 9.44
N ALA A 36 -6.65 14.35 9.88
CA ALA A 36 -7.02 13.61 11.07
C ALA A 36 -6.65 14.40 12.33
N ASN A 37 -7.34 15.49 12.59
CA ASN A 37 -7.32 16.12 13.90
C ASN A 37 -8.36 15.43 14.78
N GLY A 38 -8.05 14.21 15.20
CA GLY A 38 -8.59 13.58 16.40
C GLY A 38 -10.07 13.21 16.44
N THR A 39 -10.91 13.49 15.45
CA THR A 39 -12.34 13.31 15.65
C THR A 39 -13.14 12.66 14.54
N ASN A 40 -12.64 12.45 13.33
CA ASN A 40 -13.36 11.72 12.28
C ASN A 40 -12.46 11.10 11.19
N GLY A 41 -11.44 10.41 11.56
CA GLY A 41 -11.08 9.11 11.01
C GLY A 41 -10.51 8.98 9.61
N MET A 42 -10.32 9.99 8.78
CA MET A 42 -9.50 9.83 7.58
C MET A 42 -8.09 10.32 7.85
N GLN A 43 -7.22 9.41 8.25
CA GLN A 43 -5.80 9.64 8.26
C GLN A 43 -5.31 9.62 6.82
N TRP A 44 -4.66 10.70 6.39
CA TRP A 44 -3.95 10.72 5.14
C TRP A 44 -2.78 9.76 5.26
N ALA A 45 -2.78 8.75 4.45
CA ALA A 45 -1.68 7.82 4.44
C ALA A 45 -0.48 8.44 3.72
N GLU A 46 -0.72 9.14 2.64
CA GLU A 46 0.30 9.80 1.84
C GLU A 46 -0.30 10.96 1.05
N GLY A 47 0.51 11.90 0.63
CA GLY A 47 0.09 13.04 -0.19
C GLY A 47 1.27 13.92 -0.57
N GLU A 48 1.04 14.84 -1.51
CA GLU A 48 2.03 15.84 -1.86
C GLU A 48 2.36 16.70 -0.64
N ALA A 49 3.64 16.87 -0.35
CA ALA A 49 4.18 17.56 0.82
C ALA A 49 3.83 16.92 2.19
N HIS A 50 3.36 15.68 2.17
CA HIS A 50 3.11 14.90 3.39
C HIS A 50 3.72 13.50 3.26
N ASP A 51 4.84 13.31 3.94
CA ASP A 51 5.50 12.01 3.99
C ASP A 51 4.86 11.13 5.06
N ARG A 52 4.79 9.84 4.79
CA ARG A 52 4.40 8.85 5.79
C ARG A 52 5.52 8.65 6.79
N THR A 53 5.15 8.43 8.02
CA THR A 53 6.10 8.06 9.10
C THR A 53 6.24 6.55 9.25
N SER A 54 5.36 5.76 8.62
CA SER A 54 5.40 4.30 8.56
C SER A 54 5.05 3.82 7.15
N ILE A 55 5.57 2.66 6.80
CA ILE A 55 5.18 1.93 5.58
C ILE A 55 4.13 0.86 5.85
N ASP A 56 3.67 0.71 7.09
CA ASP A 56 2.58 -0.20 7.44
C ASP A 56 1.24 0.30 6.88
N LEU A 57 0.25 -0.57 6.91
CA LEU A 57 -1.13 -0.19 6.57
C LEU A 57 -1.61 0.97 7.47
N PRO A 58 -2.21 2.01 6.89
CA PRO A 58 -2.61 3.18 7.66
C PRO A 58 -3.92 2.96 8.43
N GLY A 59 -4.04 3.66 9.55
CA GLY A 59 -5.26 3.72 10.36
C GLY A 59 -5.75 2.34 10.81
N GLU A 60 -7.04 2.10 10.69
CA GLU A 60 -7.71 0.87 11.14
C GLU A 60 -7.59 -0.30 10.13
N GLN A 61 -6.80 -0.15 9.08
CA GLN A 61 -6.70 -1.19 8.04
C GLN A 61 -6.05 -2.48 8.55
N HIS A 62 -5.15 -2.40 9.52
CA HIS A 62 -4.63 -3.59 10.22
C HIS A 62 -5.75 -4.36 10.91
N ALA A 63 -6.59 -3.67 11.68
CA ALA A 63 -7.69 -4.30 12.39
C ALA A 63 -8.71 -4.93 11.42
N LEU A 64 -9.00 -4.25 10.32
CA LEU A 64 -9.86 -4.79 9.27
C LEU A 64 -9.25 -6.03 8.61
N ALA A 65 -7.98 -5.97 8.22
CA ALA A 65 -7.29 -7.10 7.62
C ALA A 65 -7.25 -8.29 8.59
N ALA A 66 -6.91 -8.07 9.86
CA ALA A 66 -6.90 -9.10 10.88
C ALA A 66 -8.28 -9.76 11.05
N ALA A 67 -9.35 -8.98 11.10
CA ALA A 67 -10.71 -9.50 11.22
C ALA A 67 -11.11 -10.36 10.02
N VAL A 68 -10.74 -9.95 8.80
CA VAL A 68 -11.02 -10.71 7.58
C VAL A 68 -10.20 -12.00 7.54
N LEU A 69 -8.92 -11.94 7.86
CA LEU A 69 -8.03 -13.11 7.85
C LEU A 69 -8.41 -14.13 8.93
N ALA A 70 -8.97 -13.67 10.05
CA ALA A 70 -9.50 -14.55 11.10
C ALA A 70 -10.67 -15.42 10.63
N LEU A 71 -11.34 -15.08 9.55
CA LEU A 71 -12.37 -15.93 8.93
C LEU A 71 -11.81 -17.21 8.31
N ASN A 72 -10.50 -17.30 8.19
CA ASN A 72 -9.78 -18.45 7.62
C ASN A 72 -10.26 -18.87 6.22
N LYS A 73 -10.68 -17.89 5.43
CA LYS A 73 -11.10 -18.08 4.03
C LYS A 73 -9.97 -17.73 3.07
N PRO A 74 -9.91 -18.33 1.88
CA PRO A 74 -9.01 -17.85 0.83
C PRO A 74 -9.21 -16.36 0.61
N THR A 75 -8.15 -15.58 0.74
CA THR A 75 -8.21 -14.12 0.72
C THR A 75 -7.22 -13.54 -0.28
N VAL A 76 -7.63 -12.53 -1.00
CA VAL A 76 -6.77 -11.70 -1.83
C VAL A 76 -6.77 -10.30 -1.26
N LEU A 77 -5.58 -9.79 -0.91
CA LEU A 77 -5.36 -8.40 -0.52
C LEU A 77 -4.97 -7.60 -1.75
N PHE A 78 -5.73 -6.57 -2.08
CA PHE A 78 -5.38 -5.57 -3.07
C PHE A 78 -4.80 -4.34 -2.39
N LEU A 79 -3.59 -3.97 -2.78
CA LEU A 79 -2.96 -2.74 -2.32
C LEU A 79 -3.13 -1.66 -3.37
N LEU A 80 -3.86 -0.61 -3.01
CA LEU A 80 -4.11 0.57 -3.84
C LEU A 80 -3.32 1.75 -3.27
N ASN A 81 -2.12 1.97 -3.74
CA ASN A 81 -1.16 2.91 -3.16
C ASN A 81 -0.18 3.47 -4.19
N GLY A 82 0.37 4.64 -3.91
CA GLY A 82 1.43 5.23 -4.73
C GLY A 82 2.82 4.86 -4.24
N GLY A 83 3.00 4.80 -2.93
CA GLY A 83 4.25 4.41 -2.29
C GLY A 83 4.17 3.01 -1.68
N MET A 84 5.32 2.43 -1.37
CA MET A 84 5.45 1.09 -0.78
C MET A 84 4.61 0.93 0.50
N VAL A 85 3.84 -0.15 0.58
CA VAL A 85 3.10 -0.57 1.78
C VAL A 85 3.60 -1.94 2.22
N SER A 86 3.85 -2.09 3.50
CA SER A 86 4.22 -3.36 4.12
C SER A 86 2.97 -4.04 4.69
N VAL A 87 2.76 -5.29 4.30
CA VAL A 87 1.74 -6.17 4.86
C VAL A 87 2.38 -7.33 5.62
N ALA A 88 3.56 -7.09 6.21
CA ALA A 88 4.32 -8.11 6.92
C ALA A 88 3.56 -8.69 8.11
N GLU A 89 2.80 -7.86 8.82
CA GLU A 89 1.99 -8.29 9.96
C GLU A 89 0.86 -9.22 9.51
N GLU A 90 0.17 -8.86 8.44
CA GLU A 90 -0.94 -9.63 7.87
C GLU A 90 -0.47 -11.01 7.41
N LEU A 91 0.67 -11.07 6.74
CA LEU A 91 1.25 -12.32 6.27
C LEU A 91 1.74 -13.20 7.41
N ARG A 92 2.28 -12.61 8.49
CA ARG A 92 2.84 -13.34 9.64
C ARG A 92 1.76 -14.03 10.46
N HIS A 93 0.62 -13.40 10.65
CA HIS A 93 -0.41 -13.85 11.57
C HIS A 93 -1.53 -14.64 10.89
N ALA A 94 -1.57 -14.69 9.57
CA ALA A 94 -2.58 -15.42 8.85
C ALA A 94 -2.34 -16.94 8.92
N ILE A 95 -3.34 -17.71 9.32
CA ILE A 95 -3.33 -19.18 9.24
C ILE A 95 -3.23 -19.61 7.79
N ASN A 96 -4.03 -18.97 6.92
CA ASN A 96 -3.94 -19.07 5.47
C ASN A 96 -3.43 -17.73 4.94
N PRO A 97 -2.14 -17.62 4.58
CA PRO A 97 -1.59 -16.39 4.04
C PRO A 97 -2.37 -15.93 2.80
N PRO A 98 -2.76 -14.66 2.74
CA PRO A 98 -3.47 -14.14 1.59
C PRO A 98 -2.56 -14.06 0.36
N ALA A 99 -3.14 -14.14 -0.83
CA ALA A 99 -2.46 -13.65 -2.02
C ALA A 99 -2.43 -12.11 -1.98
N VAL A 100 -1.31 -11.49 -2.34
CA VAL A 100 -1.16 -10.04 -2.35
C VAL A 100 -1.00 -9.54 -3.77
N VAL A 101 -1.79 -8.57 -4.14
CA VAL A 101 -1.73 -7.89 -5.44
C VAL A 101 -1.41 -6.41 -5.21
N GLU A 102 -0.24 -5.99 -5.67
CA GLU A 102 0.14 -4.59 -5.75
C GLU A 102 -0.48 -3.97 -6.99
N ALA A 103 -1.52 -3.18 -6.84
CA ALA A 103 -2.29 -2.63 -7.94
C ALA A 103 -1.99 -1.16 -8.24
N PHE A 104 -1.23 -0.48 -7.39
CA PHE A 104 -0.96 0.95 -7.50
C PHE A 104 -2.25 1.78 -7.63
N TYR A 105 -2.27 2.77 -8.50
CA TYR A 105 -3.45 3.54 -8.87
C TYR A 105 -3.87 3.16 -10.30
N PRO A 106 -4.69 2.13 -10.48
CA PRO A 106 -4.89 1.48 -11.77
C PRO A 106 -5.79 2.29 -12.73
N GLY A 107 -6.33 3.42 -12.31
CA GLY A 107 -7.17 4.28 -13.13
C GLY A 107 -8.60 3.74 -13.35
N ALA A 108 -9.30 4.29 -14.34
CA ALA A 108 -10.73 4.04 -14.55
C ALA A 108 -11.03 2.56 -14.88
N GLU A 109 -10.18 1.92 -15.69
CA GLU A 109 -10.36 0.53 -16.12
C GLU A 109 -9.77 -0.49 -15.15
N GLY A 110 -9.25 -0.04 -14.02
CA GLY A 110 -8.56 -0.89 -13.04
C GLY A 110 -9.43 -2.00 -12.47
N GLY A 111 -10.70 -1.73 -12.23
CA GLY A 111 -11.63 -2.72 -11.72
C GLY A 111 -11.83 -3.89 -12.69
N GLU A 112 -11.99 -3.61 -13.98
CA GLU A 112 -12.13 -4.64 -15.01
C GLU A 112 -10.84 -5.44 -15.18
N ALA A 113 -9.70 -4.76 -15.27
CA ALA A 113 -8.39 -5.40 -15.37
C ALA A 113 -8.10 -6.36 -14.20
N LEU A 114 -8.41 -5.93 -12.97
CA LEU A 114 -8.25 -6.75 -11.79
C LEU A 114 -9.22 -7.95 -11.78
N ALA A 115 -10.46 -7.74 -12.18
CA ALA A 115 -11.44 -8.82 -12.30
C ALA A 115 -11.00 -9.86 -13.34
N ASP A 116 -10.53 -9.42 -14.50
CA ASP A 116 -10.03 -10.30 -15.55
C ASP A 116 -8.87 -11.16 -15.09
N ALA A 117 -7.96 -10.57 -14.33
CA ALA A 117 -6.83 -11.29 -13.77
C ALA A 117 -7.26 -12.28 -12.67
N LEU A 118 -8.14 -11.89 -11.76
CA LEU A 118 -8.60 -12.75 -10.66
C LEU A 118 -9.42 -13.93 -11.15
N PHE A 119 -10.29 -13.71 -12.13
CA PHE A 119 -11.13 -14.78 -12.68
C PHE A 119 -10.45 -15.56 -13.80
N GLY A 120 -9.16 -15.33 -14.03
CA GLY A 120 -8.37 -16.12 -14.97
C GLY A 120 -8.67 -15.84 -16.45
N ARG A 121 -9.33 -14.74 -16.77
CA ARG A 121 -9.52 -14.31 -18.18
C ARG A 121 -8.21 -13.83 -18.80
N THR A 122 -7.28 -13.40 -17.96
CA THR A 122 -5.90 -13.07 -18.34
C THR A 122 -4.94 -13.51 -17.25
N ASN A 123 -3.68 -13.79 -17.65
CA ASN A 123 -2.57 -14.06 -16.72
C ASN A 123 -1.39 -13.13 -17.01
N ARG A 124 -1.68 -11.85 -17.21
CA ARG A 124 -0.67 -10.82 -17.51
C ARG A 124 -0.29 -10.05 -16.25
N TRP A 125 0.09 -10.77 -15.21
CA TRP A 125 0.62 -10.17 -14.00
C TRP A 125 2.00 -9.58 -14.26
N GLY A 126 2.25 -8.41 -13.70
CA GLY A 126 3.56 -7.76 -13.74
C GLY A 126 4.54 -8.34 -12.73
N LYS A 127 5.70 -7.73 -12.70
CA LYS A 127 6.75 -7.99 -11.72
C LYS A 127 6.89 -6.76 -10.81
N MET A 128 7.25 -6.99 -9.54
CA MET A 128 7.44 -5.89 -8.57
C MET A 128 8.51 -4.91 -9.06
N PRO A 129 8.17 -3.64 -9.22
CA PRO A 129 9.10 -2.62 -9.73
C PRO A 129 10.01 -2.05 -8.63
N TYR A 130 9.84 -2.48 -7.39
CA TYR A 130 10.69 -2.13 -6.24
C TYR A 130 10.75 -3.28 -5.24
N SER A 131 11.70 -3.20 -4.32
CA SER A 131 11.77 -4.09 -3.17
C SER A 131 10.89 -3.57 -2.05
N VAL A 132 10.08 -4.44 -1.45
CA VAL A 132 9.26 -4.10 -0.27
C VAL A 132 10.01 -4.51 0.99
N TYR A 133 10.16 -3.59 1.91
CA TYR A 133 10.81 -3.80 3.20
C TYR A 133 9.78 -4.04 4.29
N THR A 134 10.25 -4.47 5.46
CA THR A 134 9.43 -4.45 6.68
C THR A 134 9.44 -3.05 7.29
N ALA A 135 8.42 -2.73 8.09
CA ALA A 135 8.36 -1.43 8.77
C ALA A 135 9.54 -1.19 9.71
N ASP A 136 10.05 -2.24 10.34
CA ASP A 136 11.21 -2.13 11.23
C ASP A 136 12.48 -1.72 10.46
N TRP A 137 12.65 -2.21 9.24
CA TRP A 137 13.73 -1.73 8.39
C TRP A 137 13.58 -0.23 8.08
N ALA A 138 12.38 0.22 7.75
CA ALA A 138 12.13 1.63 7.43
C ALA A 138 12.49 2.57 8.59
N LYS A 139 12.27 2.16 9.84
CA LYS A 139 12.63 2.93 11.04
C LYS A 139 14.14 3.15 11.20
N THR A 140 14.96 2.30 10.60
CA THR A 140 16.43 2.40 10.68
C THR A 140 17.04 3.28 9.60
N ASN A 141 16.25 3.78 8.69
CA ASN A 141 16.71 4.55 7.54
C ASN A 141 16.19 5.99 7.59
N SER A 142 17.10 6.96 7.55
CA SER A 142 16.75 8.37 7.50
C SER A 142 16.42 8.79 6.07
N MET A 143 15.32 9.50 5.88
CA MET A 143 14.98 10.14 4.60
C MET A 143 15.94 11.30 4.27
N LEU A 144 16.64 11.83 5.26
CA LEU A 144 17.63 12.90 5.08
C LEU A 144 18.99 12.37 4.61
N ASP A 145 19.17 11.05 4.62
CA ASP A 145 20.36 10.42 4.07
C ASP A 145 20.15 10.11 2.59
N HIS A 146 20.81 10.85 1.73
CA HIS A 146 20.71 10.73 0.28
C HIS A 146 21.65 9.69 -0.31
N ASP A 147 22.60 9.16 0.47
CA ASP A 147 23.49 8.10 0.01
C ASP A 147 22.77 6.74 0.09
N VAL A 148 22.38 6.23 -1.06
CA VAL A 148 21.69 4.95 -1.18
C VAL A 148 22.56 3.74 -0.86
N GLN A 149 23.87 3.93 -0.72
CA GLN A 149 24.84 2.88 -0.37
C GLN A 149 25.22 2.89 1.11
N HIS A 150 24.83 3.94 1.85
CA HIS A 150 25.16 4.08 3.25
C HIS A 150 24.49 3.00 4.10
N GLY A 151 25.17 2.53 5.14
CA GLY A 151 24.68 1.51 6.06
C GLY A 151 24.38 0.19 5.34
N LEU A 152 23.18 -0.31 5.50
CA LEU A 152 22.71 -1.55 4.84
C LEU A 152 22.40 -1.36 3.36
N GLY A 153 22.51 -0.15 2.84
CA GLY A 153 22.11 0.20 1.49
C GLY A 153 20.60 0.23 1.29
N ARG A 154 20.18 0.76 0.16
CA ARG A 154 18.75 0.86 -0.23
C ARG A 154 18.57 0.43 -1.68
N THR A 155 17.35 0.16 -2.04
CA THR A 155 16.91 -0.34 -3.34
C THR A 155 17.46 -1.73 -3.68
N TYR A 156 16.91 -2.36 -4.71
CA TYR A 156 17.37 -3.68 -5.17
C TYR A 156 18.86 -3.74 -5.53
N ARG A 157 19.43 -2.58 -5.86
CA ARG A 157 20.81 -2.49 -6.34
C ARG A 157 21.85 -2.50 -5.21
N TYR A 158 21.53 -1.87 -4.09
CA TYR A 158 22.52 -1.60 -3.05
C TYR A 158 22.18 -2.23 -1.70
N TYR A 159 20.98 -2.74 -1.53
CA TYR A 159 20.59 -3.37 -0.27
C TYR A 159 21.46 -4.62 0.00
N ARG A 160 22.11 -4.62 1.16
CA ARG A 160 23.01 -5.69 1.64
C ARG A 160 22.62 -6.18 3.03
N GLY A 161 21.45 -5.77 3.49
CA GLY A 161 20.98 -6.11 4.83
C GLY A 161 20.68 -7.59 4.98
N SER A 162 20.83 -8.08 6.22
CA SER A 162 20.46 -9.43 6.61
C SER A 162 18.95 -9.60 6.86
N VAL A 163 18.23 -8.50 6.98
CA VAL A 163 16.77 -8.54 7.16
C VAL A 163 16.13 -8.93 5.84
N PRO A 164 15.36 -10.03 5.79
CA PRO A 164 14.70 -10.44 4.56
C PRO A 164 13.78 -9.33 4.04
N LEU A 165 13.80 -9.13 2.73
CA LEU A 165 12.78 -8.32 2.08
C LEU A 165 11.42 -9.02 2.18
N LEU A 166 10.37 -8.25 2.37
CA LEU A 166 9.02 -8.79 2.29
C LEU A 166 8.74 -9.29 0.86
N THR A 167 9.11 -8.47 -0.11
CA THR A 167 9.03 -8.86 -1.53
C THR A 167 10.22 -8.23 -2.28
N PRO A 168 11.04 -9.02 -2.99
CA PRO A 168 12.16 -8.47 -3.74
C PRO A 168 11.71 -7.84 -5.06
N PHE A 169 12.50 -6.90 -5.55
CA PHE A 169 12.38 -6.38 -6.92
C PHE A 169 12.33 -7.54 -7.93
N GLY A 170 11.46 -7.42 -8.92
CA GLY A 170 11.32 -8.43 -9.97
C GLY A 170 10.50 -9.66 -9.56
N HIS A 171 10.03 -9.74 -8.32
CA HIS A 171 9.15 -10.82 -7.88
C HIS A 171 7.80 -10.78 -8.61
N GLY A 172 7.27 -11.95 -8.90
CA GLY A 172 5.93 -12.12 -9.47
C GLY A 172 5.64 -13.60 -9.70
N LEU A 173 4.37 -13.95 -9.69
CA LEU A 173 3.90 -15.34 -9.74
C LEU A 173 3.58 -15.83 -11.17
N SER A 174 3.78 -14.99 -12.17
CA SER A 174 3.54 -15.33 -13.58
C SER A 174 4.81 -15.23 -14.40
#